data_98726ba2b67321744b2521d3b27b2304
#
_entry.id   98726ba2b67321744b2521d3b27b2304
#
_cell.length_a   1.000
_cell.length_b   1.000
_cell.length_c   1.000
_cell.angle_alpha   90.00
_cell.angle_beta   90.00
_cell.angle_gamma   90.00
#
_symmetry.space_group_name_H-M   'P 1'
#
loop_
_entity.id
_entity.type
_entity.pdbx_description
1 polymer ?
#
loop_
_entity_poly.entity_id
_entity_poly.type
_entity_poly.pdbx_seq_one_letter_code
_entity_poly.pdbx_strand_id
1 'polypeptide(L)'
;MTQLVLYNVIGFIEVALTVLIIARIAVSWIGLSPWHPVVRWLRVIVDPILAPFRRVLPTFSGLDFSPILALVVINIVAQILQTLVLGGGINPGQTIALLIEQVVVDVAIAIAILVFIRVLLAVFHADPWHPLVQMIRSVTNPLVAPFAGLHRRGATAAVDVPAIAALAMYIVVIIAIKFVFGLIFP
;
A
#
# COMPACT_ATOMS: atom_id res chain seq x y z
N MET A 1 14.22 -22.10 21.41
CA MET A 1 14.94 -20.82 21.21
C MET A 1 15.28 -20.54 19.76
N THR A 2 15.83 -21.46 18.99
CA THR A 2 16.23 -21.29 17.59
C THR A 2 15.06 -20.88 16.67
N GLN A 3 13.88 -21.50 16.85
CA GLN A 3 12.68 -21.15 16.06
C GLN A 3 12.23 -19.71 16.29
N LEU A 4 12.23 -19.23 17.54
CA LEU A 4 11.85 -17.86 17.87
C LEU A 4 12.83 -16.84 17.28
N VAL A 5 14.13 -17.17 17.30
CA VAL A 5 15.15 -16.30 16.65
C VAL A 5 14.93 -16.24 15.15
N LEU A 6 14.70 -17.38 14.48
CA LEU A 6 14.41 -17.42 13.05
C LEU A 6 13.14 -16.65 12.69
N TYR A 7 12.06 -16.82 13.46
CA TYR A 7 10.82 -16.07 13.31
C TYR A 7 11.07 -14.56 13.33
N ASN A 8 11.79 -14.09 14.35
CA ASN A 8 12.10 -12.66 14.50
C ASN A 8 13.03 -12.14 13.39
N VAL A 9 13.97 -12.94 12.92
CA VAL A 9 14.86 -12.57 11.80
C VAL A 9 14.06 -12.40 10.51
N ILE A 10 13.14 -13.33 10.22
CA ILE A 10 12.26 -13.22 9.05
C ILE A 10 11.42 -11.94 9.13
N GLY A 11 10.78 -11.67 10.28
CA GLY A 11 9.99 -10.45 10.47
C GLY A 11 10.83 -9.18 10.36
N PHE A 12 12.07 -9.18 10.88
CA PHE A 12 12.97 -8.04 10.72
C PHE A 12 13.32 -7.78 9.25
N ILE A 13 13.63 -8.84 8.48
CA ILE A 13 13.93 -8.73 7.05
C ILE A 13 12.72 -8.19 6.29
N GLU A 14 11.52 -8.70 6.56
CA GLU A 14 10.26 -8.24 5.97
C GLU A 14 10.04 -6.75 6.22
N VAL A 15 10.14 -6.29 7.47
CA VAL A 15 9.96 -4.88 7.83
C VAL A 15 11.04 -4.01 7.17
N ALA A 16 12.30 -4.46 7.16
CA ALA A 16 13.39 -3.72 6.53
C ALA A 16 13.17 -3.54 5.02
N LEU A 17 12.77 -4.60 4.31
CA LEU A 17 12.44 -4.54 2.89
C LEU A 17 11.23 -3.62 2.62
N THR A 18 10.19 -3.73 3.44
CA THR A 18 9.00 -2.87 3.36
C THR A 18 9.37 -1.39 3.49
N VAL A 19 10.16 -1.04 4.51
CA VAL A 19 10.62 0.35 4.73
C VAL A 19 11.46 0.84 3.54
N LEU A 20 12.38 0.03 3.02
CA LEU A 20 13.21 0.40 1.87
C LEU A 20 12.36 0.63 0.61
N ILE A 21 11.38 -0.21 0.34
CA ILE A 21 10.49 -0.07 -0.81
C ILE A 21 9.62 1.19 -0.66
N ILE A 22 9.04 1.44 0.52
CA ILE A 22 8.26 2.64 0.79
C ILE A 22 9.13 3.90 0.66
N ALA A 23 10.35 3.89 1.20
CA ALA A 23 11.27 4.99 1.04
C ALA A 23 11.61 5.26 -0.44
N ARG A 24 11.76 4.19 -1.24
CA ARG A 24 12.01 4.29 -2.69
C ARG A 24 10.83 4.93 -3.43
N ILE A 25 9.59 4.57 -3.07
CA ILE A 25 8.38 5.20 -3.60
C ILE A 25 8.34 6.69 -3.23
N ALA A 26 8.52 7.01 -1.94
CA ALA A 26 8.47 8.37 -1.43
C ALA A 26 9.50 9.27 -2.14
N VAL A 27 10.74 8.80 -2.27
CA VAL A 27 11.81 9.53 -2.97
C VAL A 27 11.48 9.76 -4.45
N SER A 28 10.82 8.80 -5.10
CA SER A 28 10.37 8.93 -6.50
C SER A 28 9.30 10.02 -6.64
N TRP A 29 8.44 10.17 -5.64
CA TRP A 29 7.35 11.15 -5.66
C TRP A 29 7.80 12.57 -5.30
N ILE A 30 8.76 12.70 -4.39
CA ILE A 30 9.35 13.99 -4.01
C ILE A 30 10.14 14.61 -5.16
N GLY A 31 10.50 13.80 -6.18
CA GLY A 31 11.24 14.30 -7.34
C GLY A 31 12.70 14.65 -7.02
N LEU A 32 13.30 14.01 -6.02
CA LEU A 32 14.71 14.20 -5.70
C LEU A 32 15.60 13.87 -6.90
N SER A 33 16.66 14.65 -7.08
CA SER A 33 17.64 14.44 -8.15
C SER A 33 18.12 12.99 -8.19
N PRO A 34 18.19 12.36 -9.39
CA PRO A 34 18.74 11.01 -9.56
C PRO A 34 20.17 10.84 -9.03
N TRP A 35 20.90 11.95 -8.92
CA TRP A 35 22.29 12.01 -8.44
C TRP A 35 22.40 12.12 -6.92
N HIS A 36 21.28 12.33 -6.21
CA HIS A 36 21.29 12.40 -4.76
C HIS A 36 21.75 11.06 -4.16
N PRO A 37 22.70 11.03 -3.21
CA PRO A 37 23.30 9.79 -2.71
C PRO A 37 22.25 8.82 -2.13
N VAL A 38 21.24 9.31 -1.43
CA VAL A 38 20.15 8.49 -0.90
C VAL A 38 19.34 7.82 -2.02
N VAL A 39 19.04 8.56 -3.11
CA VAL A 39 18.30 8.03 -4.27
C VAL A 39 19.10 6.92 -4.94
N ARG A 40 20.40 7.15 -5.12
CA ARG A 40 21.30 6.19 -5.75
C ARG A 40 21.42 4.91 -4.90
N TRP A 41 21.57 5.06 -3.58
CA TRP A 41 21.64 3.93 -2.65
C TRP A 41 20.35 3.09 -2.67
N LEU A 42 19.18 3.73 -2.56
CA LEU A 42 17.89 3.06 -2.64
C LEU A 42 17.69 2.34 -3.98
N ARG A 43 18.13 2.93 -5.09
CA ARG A 43 18.06 2.28 -6.40
C ARG A 43 18.90 1.01 -6.47
N VAL A 44 20.11 1.04 -5.96
CA VAL A 44 21.01 -0.11 -5.99
C VAL A 44 20.43 -1.30 -5.21
N ILE A 45 19.75 -1.03 -4.10
CA ILE A 45 19.18 -2.09 -3.24
C ILE A 45 17.79 -2.51 -3.72
N VAL A 46 16.91 -1.56 -4.00
CA VAL A 46 15.48 -1.84 -4.22
C VAL A 46 15.15 -2.14 -5.67
N ASP A 47 15.80 -1.49 -6.65
CA ASP A 47 15.47 -1.70 -8.06
C ASP A 47 15.69 -3.15 -8.54
N PRO A 48 16.71 -3.92 -8.08
CA PRO A 48 16.82 -5.33 -8.39
C PRO A 48 15.66 -6.18 -7.87
N ILE A 49 15.16 -5.82 -6.67
CA ILE A 49 14.02 -6.50 -6.04
C ILE A 49 12.74 -6.21 -6.82
N LEU A 50 12.56 -4.97 -7.30
CA LEU A 50 11.40 -4.56 -8.09
C LEU A 50 11.45 -5.04 -9.54
N ALA A 51 12.62 -5.35 -10.08
CA ALA A 51 12.79 -5.71 -11.50
C ALA A 51 11.88 -6.86 -11.99
N PRO A 52 11.71 -7.99 -11.27
CA PRO A 52 10.79 -9.05 -11.69
C PRO A 52 9.33 -8.58 -11.70
N PHE A 53 8.94 -7.74 -10.74
CA PHE A 53 7.56 -7.25 -10.61
C PHE A 53 7.21 -6.24 -11.70
N ARG A 54 8.16 -5.42 -12.15
CA ARG A 54 8.00 -4.50 -13.29
C ARG A 54 7.73 -5.22 -14.62
N ARG A 55 8.14 -6.48 -14.73
CA ARG A 55 7.84 -7.30 -15.92
C ARG A 55 6.40 -7.80 -15.93
N VAL A 56 5.80 -7.98 -14.75
CA VAL A 56 4.42 -8.45 -14.56
C VAL A 56 3.42 -7.29 -14.59
N LEU A 57 3.76 -6.19 -13.91
CA LEU A 57 2.94 -4.99 -13.85
C LEU A 57 3.68 -3.83 -14.52
N PRO A 58 3.36 -3.52 -15.79
CA PRO A 58 3.91 -2.35 -16.45
C PRO A 58 3.42 -1.05 -15.79
N THR A 59 4.18 0.03 -15.97
CA THR A 59 3.80 1.35 -15.49
C THR A 59 2.55 1.87 -16.20
N PHE A 60 1.50 2.24 -15.45
CA PHE A 60 0.30 2.86 -15.98
C PHE A 60 0.33 4.36 -15.70
N SER A 61 0.17 5.18 -16.74
CA SER A 61 0.14 6.66 -16.62
C SER A 61 1.33 7.25 -15.86
N GLY A 62 2.53 6.63 -15.97
CA GLY A 62 3.73 7.08 -15.26
C GLY A 62 3.84 6.62 -13.80
N LEU A 63 2.87 5.88 -13.29
CA LEU A 63 2.89 5.25 -11.97
C LEU A 63 3.43 3.83 -12.06
N ASP A 64 4.41 3.54 -11.22
CA ASP A 64 4.97 2.20 -11.03
C ASP A 64 4.21 1.47 -9.91
N PHE A 65 3.38 0.49 -10.29
CA PHE A 65 2.64 -0.35 -9.34
C PHE A 65 3.43 -1.59 -8.90
N SER A 66 4.61 -1.81 -9.45
CA SER A 66 5.46 -2.95 -9.09
C SER A 66 5.85 -2.98 -7.61
N PRO A 67 6.04 -1.85 -6.90
CA PRO A 67 6.31 -1.88 -5.48
C PRO A 67 5.17 -2.48 -4.65
N ILE A 68 3.91 -2.22 -5.04
CA ILE A 68 2.74 -2.77 -4.33
C ILE A 68 2.74 -4.31 -4.47
N LEU A 69 2.95 -4.81 -5.69
CA LEU A 69 3.04 -6.25 -5.92
C LEU A 69 4.23 -6.88 -5.17
N ALA A 70 5.37 -6.18 -5.14
CA ALA A 70 6.55 -6.63 -4.40
C ALA A 70 6.27 -6.74 -2.90
N LEU A 71 5.62 -5.74 -2.30
CA LEU A 71 5.25 -5.75 -0.88
C LEU A 71 4.32 -6.93 -0.56
N VAL A 72 3.31 -7.17 -1.39
CA VAL A 72 2.39 -8.30 -1.23
C VAL A 72 3.16 -9.62 -1.27
N VAL A 73 4.03 -9.84 -2.26
CA VAL A 73 4.79 -11.09 -2.38
C VAL A 73 5.78 -11.27 -1.23
N ILE A 74 6.47 -10.21 -0.80
CA ILE A 74 7.39 -10.26 0.35
C ILE A 74 6.63 -10.66 1.61
N ASN A 75 5.48 -10.08 1.86
CA ASN A 75 4.62 -10.40 2.99
C ASN A 75 4.16 -11.87 2.96
N ILE A 76 3.68 -12.35 1.80
CA ILE A 76 3.28 -13.75 1.61
C ILE A 76 4.44 -14.70 1.92
N VAL A 77 5.62 -14.44 1.37
CA VAL A 77 6.82 -15.27 1.58
C VAL A 77 7.22 -15.27 3.05
N ALA A 78 7.21 -14.11 3.69
CA ALA A 78 7.53 -13.99 5.11
C ALA A 78 6.56 -14.79 5.98
N GLN A 79 5.25 -14.72 5.74
CA GLN A 79 4.24 -15.49 6.48
C GLN A 79 4.42 -17.00 6.31
N ILE A 80 4.66 -17.46 5.08
CA ILE A 80 4.92 -18.90 4.82
C ILE A 80 6.15 -19.36 5.58
N LEU A 81 7.26 -18.62 5.52
CA LEU A 81 8.49 -18.96 6.22
C LEU A 81 8.31 -18.96 7.74
N GLN A 82 7.59 -17.98 8.29
CA GLN A 82 7.29 -17.91 9.72
C GLN A 82 6.43 -19.09 10.19
N THR A 83 5.44 -19.49 9.41
CA THR A 83 4.59 -20.67 9.70
C THR A 83 5.40 -21.95 9.70
N LEU A 84 6.29 -22.14 8.72
CA LEU A 84 7.17 -23.30 8.64
C LEU A 84 8.14 -23.37 9.82
N VAL A 85 8.72 -22.24 10.23
CA VAL A 85 9.65 -22.14 11.34
C VAL A 85 8.99 -22.53 12.67
N LEU A 86 7.74 -22.15 12.87
CA LEU A 86 6.99 -22.51 14.10
C LEU A 86 6.51 -23.97 14.12
N GLY A 87 6.76 -24.75 13.06
CA GLY A 87 6.28 -26.13 12.95
C GLY A 87 4.77 -26.23 12.78
N GLY A 88 4.12 -25.16 12.36
CA GLY A 88 2.70 -25.14 12.04
C GLY A 88 2.42 -26.06 10.86
N GLY A 89 1.49 -27.00 11.04
CA GLY A 89 0.98 -27.79 9.93
C GLY A 89 0.33 -26.84 8.94
N ILE A 90 0.82 -26.81 7.70
CA ILE A 90 0.21 -26.02 6.65
C ILE A 90 -1.12 -26.68 6.30
N ASN A 91 -2.21 -26.09 6.74
CA ASN A 91 -3.52 -26.37 6.16
C ASN A 91 -3.62 -25.54 4.86
N PRO A 92 -3.50 -26.13 3.66
CA PRO A 92 -3.41 -25.36 2.42
C PRO A 92 -4.61 -24.44 2.20
N GLY A 93 -5.82 -24.89 2.59
CA GLY A 93 -7.04 -24.10 2.46
C GLY A 93 -7.04 -22.88 3.36
N GLN A 94 -6.67 -23.03 4.62
CA GLN A 94 -6.56 -21.93 5.57
C GLN A 94 -5.45 -20.95 5.17
N THR A 95 -4.29 -21.46 4.77
CA THR A 95 -3.17 -20.63 4.33
C THR A 95 -3.56 -19.78 3.13
N ILE A 96 -4.20 -20.37 2.11
CA ILE A 96 -4.67 -19.63 0.93
C ILE A 96 -5.70 -18.56 1.32
N ALA A 97 -6.64 -18.89 2.21
CA ALA A 97 -7.65 -17.94 2.66
C ALA A 97 -7.03 -16.73 3.38
N LEU A 98 -6.08 -16.95 4.29
CA LEU A 98 -5.37 -15.89 5.00
C LEU A 98 -4.49 -15.05 4.05
N LEU A 99 -3.86 -15.67 3.05
CA LEU A 99 -3.11 -14.95 2.03
C LEU A 99 -4.02 -14.05 1.18
N ILE A 100 -5.20 -14.52 0.80
CA ILE A 100 -6.19 -13.72 0.06
C ILE A 100 -6.65 -12.55 0.92
N GLU A 101 -6.98 -12.81 2.19
CA GLU A 101 -7.33 -11.73 3.14
C GLU A 101 -6.25 -10.67 3.19
N GLN A 102 -5.01 -11.09 3.40
CA GLN A 102 -3.88 -10.17 3.54
C GLN A 102 -3.70 -9.30 2.27
N VAL A 103 -3.72 -9.91 1.09
CA VAL A 103 -3.63 -9.18 -0.18
C VAL A 103 -4.75 -8.16 -0.32
N VAL A 104 -5.99 -8.55 -0.02
CA VAL A 104 -7.15 -7.65 -0.14
C VAL A 104 -7.03 -6.49 0.85
N VAL A 105 -6.61 -6.77 2.09
CA VAL A 105 -6.39 -5.75 3.13
C VAL A 105 -5.25 -4.81 2.75
N ASP A 106 -4.12 -5.31 2.26
CA ASP A 106 -2.97 -4.50 1.86
C ASP A 106 -3.33 -3.55 0.69
N VAL A 107 -4.06 -4.06 -0.31
CA VAL A 107 -4.57 -3.23 -1.40
C VAL A 107 -5.54 -2.18 -0.90
N ALA A 108 -6.46 -2.54 0.01
CA ALA A 108 -7.40 -1.59 0.60
C ALA A 108 -6.70 -0.51 1.43
N ILE A 109 -5.65 -0.88 2.18
CA ILE A 109 -4.81 0.07 2.94
C ILE A 109 -4.08 1.01 1.97
N ALA A 110 -3.49 0.50 0.90
CA ALA A 110 -2.81 1.34 -0.10
C ALA A 110 -3.76 2.36 -0.73
N ILE A 111 -4.98 1.93 -1.08
CA ILE A 111 -6.04 2.81 -1.56
C ILE A 111 -6.41 3.86 -0.50
N ALA A 112 -6.62 3.45 0.74
CA ALA A 112 -6.95 4.36 1.84
C ALA A 112 -5.86 5.41 2.06
N ILE A 113 -4.59 5.03 1.97
CA ILE A 113 -3.45 5.96 2.05
C ILE A 113 -3.48 6.99 0.91
N LEU A 114 -3.72 6.56 -0.33
CA LEU A 114 -3.81 7.47 -1.48
C LEU A 114 -4.96 8.47 -1.32
N VAL A 115 -6.13 7.99 -0.88
CA VAL A 115 -7.29 8.86 -0.61
C VAL A 115 -7.01 9.79 0.57
N PHE A 116 -6.31 9.32 1.62
CA PHE A 116 -5.89 10.14 2.75
C PHE A 116 -4.93 11.26 2.32
N ILE A 117 -3.93 10.94 1.48
CA ILE A 117 -3.02 11.97 0.91
C ILE A 117 -3.84 13.01 0.12
N ARG A 118 -4.81 12.57 -0.67
CA ARG A 118 -5.72 13.50 -1.39
C ARG A 118 -6.46 14.44 -0.43
N VAL A 119 -6.97 13.92 0.69
CA VAL A 119 -7.63 14.73 1.73
C VAL A 119 -6.66 15.73 2.33
N LEU A 120 -5.43 15.31 2.67
CA LEU A 120 -4.40 16.20 3.19
C LEU A 120 -4.06 17.32 2.21
N LEU A 121 -3.87 17.00 0.92
CA LEU A 121 -3.59 17.99 -0.11
C LEU A 121 -4.73 19.01 -0.25
N ALA A 122 -5.98 18.59 -0.08
CA ALA A 122 -7.12 19.50 -0.05
C ALA A 122 -7.12 20.40 1.20
N VAL A 123 -6.87 19.83 2.39
CA VAL A 123 -6.81 20.57 3.66
C VAL A 123 -5.68 21.61 3.67
N PHE A 124 -4.51 21.26 3.14
CA PHE A 124 -3.37 22.17 3.03
C PHE A 124 -3.44 23.12 1.82
N HIS A 125 -4.57 23.16 1.12
CA HIS A 125 -4.76 24.03 -0.05
C HIS A 125 -3.63 23.89 -1.10
N ALA A 126 -3.15 22.66 -1.31
CA ALA A 126 -2.11 22.41 -2.29
C ALA A 126 -2.56 22.86 -3.69
N ASP A 127 -1.64 23.47 -4.44
CA ASP A 127 -1.90 23.99 -5.77
C ASP A 127 -2.50 22.90 -6.68
N PRO A 128 -3.74 23.09 -7.20
CA PRO A 128 -4.41 22.10 -8.04
C PRO A 128 -3.65 21.80 -9.35
N TRP A 129 -2.79 22.71 -9.79
CA TRP A 129 -2.00 22.58 -11.02
C TRP A 129 -0.68 21.86 -10.80
N HIS A 130 -0.31 21.61 -9.53
CA HIS A 130 0.90 20.88 -9.24
C HIS A 130 0.81 19.43 -9.77
N PRO A 131 1.81 18.93 -10.51
CA PRO A 131 1.78 17.59 -11.14
C PRO A 131 1.43 16.46 -10.18
N LEU A 132 1.95 16.48 -8.95
CA LEU A 132 1.65 15.47 -7.92
C LEU A 132 0.17 15.49 -7.52
N VAL A 133 -0.42 16.67 -7.37
CA VAL A 133 -1.84 16.81 -7.01
C VAL A 133 -2.71 16.25 -8.11
N GLN A 134 -2.41 16.56 -9.37
CA GLN A 134 -3.13 16.02 -10.53
C GLN A 134 -2.99 14.50 -10.63
N MET A 135 -1.80 13.97 -10.40
CA MET A 135 -1.54 12.53 -10.40
C MET A 135 -2.36 11.81 -9.33
N ILE A 136 -2.32 12.28 -8.08
CA ILE A 136 -3.09 11.68 -6.97
C ILE A 136 -4.59 11.78 -7.27
N ARG A 137 -5.08 12.90 -7.77
CA ARG A 137 -6.49 13.06 -8.17
C ARG A 137 -6.86 12.11 -9.30
N SER A 138 -6.04 11.95 -10.33
CA SER A 138 -6.35 11.07 -11.46
C SER A 138 -6.52 9.60 -11.03
N VAL A 139 -5.66 9.12 -10.13
CA VAL A 139 -5.72 7.76 -9.59
C VAL A 139 -6.88 7.57 -8.61
N THR A 140 -7.15 8.59 -7.79
CA THR A 140 -8.19 8.47 -6.75
C THR A 140 -9.58 8.86 -7.23
N ASN A 141 -9.73 9.57 -8.35
CA ASN A 141 -11.04 9.96 -8.89
C ASN A 141 -12.01 8.78 -9.08
N PRO A 142 -11.64 7.66 -9.72
CA PRO A 142 -12.56 6.54 -9.86
C PRO A 142 -12.95 5.92 -8.50
N LEU A 143 -12.07 5.99 -7.51
CA LEU A 143 -12.28 5.46 -6.16
C LEU A 143 -13.22 6.34 -5.31
N VAL A 144 -13.23 7.64 -5.58
CA VAL A 144 -14.05 8.65 -4.90
C VAL A 144 -15.35 8.92 -5.67
N ALA A 145 -15.43 8.56 -6.95
CA ALA A 145 -16.59 8.79 -7.82
C ALA A 145 -17.93 8.35 -7.22
N PRO A 146 -18.07 7.21 -6.54
CA PRO A 146 -19.33 6.80 -5.91
C PRO A 146 -19.86 7.81 -4.88
N PHE A 147 -18.97 8.62 -4.31
CA PHE A 147 -19.30 9.64 -3.29
C PHE A 147 -19.46 11.06 -3.87
N ALA A 148 -19.32 11.21 -5.18
CA ALA A 148 -19.42 12.53 -5.84
C ALA A 148 -20.74 13.26 -5.56
N GLY A 149 -21.83 12.51 -5.35
CA GLY A 149 -23.15 13.04 -4.99
C GLY A 149 -23.20 13.74 -3.61
N LEU A 150 -22.20 13.52 -2.75
CA LEU A 150 -22.08 14.19 -1.43
C LEU A 150 -21.53 15.61 -1.52
N HIS A 151 -21.15 16.06 -2.72
CA HIS A 151 -20.68 17.40 -2.93
C HIS A 151 -21.84 18.41 -2.75
N ARG A 152 -21.92 19.01 -1.56
CA ARG A 152 -22.91 20.08 -1.30
C ARG A 152 -22.61 21.29 -2.19
N ARG A 153 -23.58 21.72 -3.00
CA ARG A 153 -23.55 23.02 -3.67
C ARG A 153 -23.40 24.11 -2.59
N GLY A 154 -22.23 24.77 -2.55
CA GLY A 154 -21.95 25.82 -1.59
C GLY A 154 -20.95 25.48 -0.48
N ALA A 155 -20.40 24.27 -0.41
CA ALA A 155 -19.26 24.02 0.45
C ALA A 155 -18.04 24.79 -0.08
N THR A 156 -17.38 25.55 0.81
CA THR A 156 -16.10 26.20 0.51
C THR A 156 -15.13 25.16 -0.04
N ALA A 157 -14.41 25.49 -1.12
CA ALA A 157 -13.51 24.58 -1.87
C ALA A 157 -12.40 23.91 -1.04
N ALA A 158 -12.33 24.20 0.24
CA ALA A 158 -11.30 23.75 1.17
C ALA A 158 -11.43 22.29 1.64
N VAL A 159 -12.60 21.64 1.50
CA VAL A 159 -12.81 20.30 2.05
C VAL A 159 -13.34 19.37 0.95
N ASP A 160 -12.58 18.34 0.62
CA ASP A 160 -12.97 17.27 -0.32
C ASP A 160 -13.87 16.25 0.41
N VAL A 161 -15.15 16.63 0.64
CA VAL A 161 -16.14 15.79 1.36
C VAL A 161 -16.29 14.41 0.74
N PRO A 162 -16.35 14.23 -0.61
CA PRO A 162 -16.36 12.92 -1.23
C PRO A 162 -15.15 12.06 -0.87
N ALA A 163 -13.95 12.64 -0.80
CA ALA A 163 -12.74 11.91 -0.45
C ALA A 163 -12.74 11.47 1.03
N ILE A 164 -13.25 12.30 1.93
CA ILE A 164 -13.42 11.94 3.35
C ILE A 164 -14.41 10.80 3.52
N ALA A 165 -15.53 10.84 2.82
CA ALA A 165 -16.54 9.78 2.86
C ALA A 165 -15.98 8.45 2.30
N ALA A 166 -15.23 8.52 1.20
CA ALA A 166 -14.55 7.36 0.63
C ALA A 166 -13.54 6.78 1.62
N LEU A 167 -12.72 7.60 2.26
CA LEU A 167 -11.74 7.19 3.26
C LEU A 167 -12.42 6.47 4.43
N ALA A 168 -13.47 7.05 4.99
CA ALA A 168 -14.24 6.44 6.07
C ALA A 168 -14.80 5.07 5.64
N MET A 169 -15.35 4.96 4.44
CA MET A 169 -15.83 3.68 3.91
C MET A 169 -14.70 2.65 3.80
N TYR A 170 -13.55 3.01 3.23
CA TYR A 170 -12.42 2.07 3.11
C TYR A 170 -11.94 1.57 4.48
N ILE A 171 -11.88 2.44 5.49
CA ILE A 171 -11.52 2.05 6.87
C ILE A 171 -12.56 1.04 7.41
N VAL A 172 -13.84 1.31 7.23
CA VAL A 172 -14.91 0.39 7.68
C VAL A 172 -14.81 -0.95 6.95
N VAL A 173 -14.54 -0.96 5.65
CA VAL A 173 -14.37 -2.19 4.86
C VAL A 173 -13.16 -3.00 5.36
N ILE A 174 -12.03 -2.35 5.63
CA ILE A 174 -10.84 -3.02 6.17
C ILE A 174 -11.15 -3.68 7.52
N ILE A 175 -11.83 -2.95 8.42
CA ILE A 175 -12.23 -3.47 9.73
C ILE A 175 -13.19 -4.65 9.58
N ALA A 176 -14.17 -4.54 8.68
CA ALA A 176 -15.15 -5.59 8.43
C ALA A 176 -14.50 -6.86 7.87
N ILE A 177 -13.55 -6.72 6.91
CA ILE A 177 -12.81 -7.87 6.37
C ILE A 177 -12.05 -8.57 7.50
N LYS A 178 -11.25 -7.84 8.28
CA LYS A 178 -10.50 -8.41 9.40
C LYS A 178 -11.38 -9.07 10.44
N PHE A 179 -12.52 -8.48 10.75
CA PHE A 179 -13.49 -9.04 11.70
C PHE A 179 -14.10 -10.35 11.17
N VAL A 180 -14.54 -10.38 9.91
CA VAL A 180 -15.13 -11.57 9.29
C VAL A 180 -14.12 -12.72 9.20
N PHE A 181 -12.89 -12.43 8.75
CA PHE A 181 -11.84 -13.45 8.66
C PHE A 181 -11.43 -13.95 10.05
N GLY A 182 -11.31 -13.08 11.05
CA GLY A 182 -11.02 -13.48 12.42
C GLY A 182 -12.13 -14.31 13.08
N LEU A 183 -13.39 -14.23 12.58
CA LEU A 183 -14.49 -15.06 13.03
C LEU A 183 -14.47 -16.46 12.38
N ILE A 184 -14.05 -16.54 11.12
CA ILE A 184 -14.03 -17.79 10.33
C ILE A 184 -12.75 -18.60 10.60
N PHE A 185 -11.64 -17.93 10.82
CA PHE A 185 -10.32 -18.53 11.04
C PHE A 185 -9.71 -18.02 12.37
N PRO A 186 -10.26 -18.46 13.52
CA PRO A 186 -9.84 -18.02 14.84
C PRO A 186 -8.42 -18.47 15.20
#